data_2ae9aa8c41f07ee65f91b36e383c772b
#
_entry.id   2ae9aa8c41f07ee65f91b36e383c772b
#
_cell.length_a   1.000
_cell.length_b   1.000
_cell.length_c   1.000
_cell.angle_alpha   90.00
_cell.angle_beta   90.00
_cell.angle_gamma   90.00
#
_symmetry.space_group_name_H-M   'P 1'
#
loop_
_entity.id
_entity.type
_entity.pdbx_description
1 polymer ?
#
loop_
_entity_poly.entity_id
_entity_poly.type
_entity_poly.pdbx_seq_one_letter_code
_entity_poly.pdbx_strand_id
1 'polypeptide(L)'
;MVGMRSKLIPQALAGVCLVLAFAVPLQSDTRPLPEDLGAVHLAQLLTKLKTTARMMQTTAHPDDEDGGMLTLESRGHGAEVLLFTVTRGEGGQNKFGTESSDELGILRTLELLEADKYYGVEQRFSHVTDFGFSKTVDETLNK
;
A
#
# COMPACT_ATOMS: atom_id res chain seq x y z
N MET A 1 -39.43 8.98 57.98
CA MET A 1 -38.19 9.41 57.31
C MET A 1 -37.59 8.19 56.63
N VAL A 2 -37.90 8.00 55.36
CA VAL A 2 -37.43 6.86 54.56
C VAL A 2 -36.51 7.42 53.47
N GLY A 3 -35.20 7.10 53.57
CA GLY A 3 -34.19 7.57 52.65
C GLY A 3 -34.23 6.82 51.35
N MET A 4 -34.44 7.56 50.27
CA MET A 4 -34.38 7.08 48.91
C MET A 4 -32.93 6.98 48.46
N ARG A 5 -32.36 5.77 48.36
CA ARG A 5 -31.04 5.53 47.74
C ARG A 5 -31.20 5.48 46.21
N SER A 6 -30.72 6.50 45.52
CA SER A 6 -30.58 6.51 44.07
C SER A 6 -29.47 5.52 43.65
N LYS A 7 -29.83 4.54 42.82
CA LYS A 7 -28.87 3.63 42.18
C LYS A 7 -28.20 4.38 41.02
N LEU A 8 -26.96 4.74 41.20
CA LEU A 8 -26.07 5.16 40.15
C LEU A 8 -25.70 3.92 39.30
N ILE A 9 -26.26 3.81 38.11
CA ILE A 9 -25.85 2.85 37.12
C ILE A 9 -24.57 3.41 36.49
N PRO A 10 -23.48 2.65 36.40
CA PRO A 10 -22.22 3.16 35.84
C PRO A 10 -22.36 3.34 34.36
N GLN A 11 -22.37 4.59 33.91
CA GLN A 11 -22.35 4.99 32.49
C GLN A 11 -21.03 4.64 31.76
N ALA A 12 -20.04 4.10 32.48
CA ALA A 12 -18.74 3.75 31.96
C ALA A 12 -18.74 2.50 31.07
N LEU A 13 -19.73 1.60 31.17
CA LEU A 13 -19.77 0.38 30.33
C LEU A 13 -20.36 0.62 28.94
N ALA A 14 -21.16 1.66 28.73
CA ALA A 14 -21.77 1.94 27.44
C ALA A 14 -20.77 2.55 26.43
N GLY A 15 -19.75 3.26 26.93
CA GLY A 15 -18.73 3.88 26.08
C GLY A 15 -17.74 2.88 25.47
N VAL A 16 -17.43 1.79 26.17
CA VAL A 16 -16.46 0.78 25.71
C VAL A 16 -17.03 -0.10 24.60
N CYS A 17 -18.33 -0.38 24.61
CA CYS A 17 -18.97 -1.16 23.54
C CYS A 17 -19.13 -0.40 22.23
N LEU A 18 -19.19 0.94 22.26
CA LEU A 18 -19.38 1.74 21.04
C LEU A 18 -18.07 1.92 20.24
N VAL A 19 -16.91 1.88 20.90
CA VAL A 19 -15.60 2.00 20.23
C VAL A 19 -15.19 0.69 19.55
N LEU A 20 -15.64 -0.46 20.02
CA LEU A 20 -15.36 -1.77 19.40
C LEU A 20 -16.19 -2.05 18.15
N ALA A 21 -17.25 -1.31 17.90
CA ALA A 21 -18.12 -1.53 16.73
C ALA A 21 -17.60 -0.89 15.43
N PHE A 22 -16.56 -0.05 15.49
CA PHE A 22 -15.99 0.63 14.31
C PHE A 22 -14.59 0.14 13.90
N ALA A 23 -14.07 -0.88 14.55
CA ALA A 23 -12.90 -1.58 14.02
C ALA A 23 -13.36 -2.50 12.86
N VAL A 24 -13.67 -1.90 11.71
CA VAL A 24 -13.76 -2.65 10.46
C VAL A 24 -12.34 -3.15 10.20
N PRO A 25 -12.07 -4.46 10.20
CA PRO A 25 -10.77 -4.95 9.81
C PRO A 25 -10.58 -4.52 8.35
N LEU A 26 -9.56 -3.71 8.07
CA LEU A 26 -9.03 -3.50 6.72
C LEU A 26 -8.48 -4.86 6.28
N GLN A 27 -9.37 -5.73 5.81
CA GLN A 27 -8.96 -6.96 5.14
C GLN A 27 -8.55 -6.57 3.73
N SER A 28 -7.26 -6.63 3.46
CA SER A 28 -6.78 -6.65 2.07
C SER A 28 -7.54 -7.75 1.32
N ASP A 29 -8.15 -7.39 0.21
CA ASP A 29 -8.83 -8.35 -0.65
C ASP A 29 -7.77 -9.28 -1.28
N THR A 30 -7.66 -10.49 -0.74
CA THR A 30 -6.68 -11.48 -1.19
C THR A 30 -7.17 -12.27 -2.40
N ARG A 31 -8.35 -11.92 -2.95
CA ARG A 31 -8.89 -12.61 -4.13
C ARG A 31 -8.02 -12.30 -5.35
N PRO A 32 -7.70 -13.31 -6.17
CA PRO A 32 -7.03 -13.07 -7.44
C PRO A 32 -7.87 -12.15 -8.33
N LEU A 33 -7.21 -11.34 -9.15
CA LEU A 33 -7.91 -10.55 -10.16
C LEU A 33 -8.59 -11.49 -11.17
N PRO A 34 -9.71 -11.10 -11.77
CA PRO A 34 -10.36 -11.89 -12.83
C PRO A 34 -9.40 -12.25 -13.97
N GLU A 35 -8.48 -11.36 -14.29
CA GLU A 35 -7.44 -11.54 -15.32
C GLU A 35 -6.42 -12.64 -14.96
N ASP A 36 -6.31 -12.98 -13.68
CA ASP A 36 -5.41 -14.01 -13.18
C ASP A 36 -6.11 -15.37 -13.03
N LEU A 37 -7.26 -15.54 -13.67
CA LEU A 37 -8.06 -16.76 -13.63
C LEU A 37 -8.41 -17.28 -15.02
N GLY A 38 -8.67 -18.60 -15.09
CA GLY A 38 -9.23 -19.25 -16.27
C GLY A 38 -8.37 -19.14 -17.53
N ALA A 39 -9.02 -18.96 -18.68
CA ALA A 39 -8.37 -18.93 -19.98
C ALA A 39 -7.45 -17.71 -20.16
N VAL A 40 -7.80 -16.59 -19.56
CA VAL A 40 -6.97 -15.36 -19.62
C VAL A 40 -5.64 -15.59 -18.90
N HIS A 41 -5.69 -16.17 -17.71
CA HIS A 41 -4.48 -16.52 -16.97
C HIS A 41 -3.60 -17.54 -17.74
N LEU A 42 -4.22 -18.56 -18.33
CA LEU A 42 -3.50 -19.52 -19.16
C LEU A 42 -2.79 -18.84 -20.34
N ALA A 43 -3.46 -17.91 -21.03
CA ALA A 43 -2.86 -17.16 -22.13
C ALA A 43 -1.65 -16.31 -21.66
N GLN A 44 -1.74 -15.68 -20.48
CA GLN A 44 -0.61 -14.96 -19.88
C GLN A 44 0.56 -15.88 -19.54
N LEU A 45 0.30 -17.05 -18.96
CA LEU A 45 1.36 -18.03 -18.67
C LEU A 45 2.04 -18.50 -19.96
N LEU A 46 1.28 -18.78 -21.02
CA LEU A 46 1.85 -19.13 -22.33
C LEU A 46 2.68 -18.00 -22.94
N THR A 47 2.32 -16.74 -22.69
CA THR A 47 3.11 -15.58 -23.11
C THR A 47 4.43 -15.51 -22.32
N LYS A 48 4.41 -15.73 -21.03
CA LYS A 48 5.62 -15.79 -20.18
C LYS A 48 6.60 -16.87 -20.63
N LEU A 49 6.12 -18.00 -21.14
CA LEU A 49 6.99 -19.07 -21.65
C LEU A 49 7.74 -18.71 -22.95
N LYS A 50 7.35 -17.63 -23.63
CA LYS A 50 7.99 -17.20 -24.90
C LYS A 50 9.18 -16.28 -24.69
N THR A 51 9.43 -15.80 -23.47
CA THR A 51 10.52 -14.87 -23.19
C THR A 51 11.24 -15.23 -21.89
N THR A 52 12.52 -14.85 -21.83
CA THR A 52 13.34 -14.88 -20.62
C THR A 52 13.71 -13.45 -20.19
N ALA A 53 13.03 -12.45 -20.77
CA ALA A 53 13.27 -11.06 -20.46
C ALA A 53 12.95 -10.75 -19.00
N ARG A 54 13.79 -9.94 -18.39
CA ARG A 54 13.63 -9.41 -17.04
C ARG A 54 13.79 -7.90 -17.06
N MET A 55 12.93 -7.21 -16.34
CA MET A 55 13.00 -5.77 -16.19
C MET A 55 12.93 -5.40 -14.71
N MET A 56 13.65 -4.36 -14.34
CA MET A 56 13.49 -3.71 -13.05
C MET A 56 13.26 -2.22 -13.28
N GLN A 57 12.18 -1.69 -12.70
CA GLN A 57 12.00 -0.26 -12.54
C GLN A 57 12.36 0.14 -11.13
N THR A 58 13.12 1.21 -10.97
CA THR A 58 13.47 1.78 -9.66
C THR A 58 12.81 3.14 -9.51
N THR A 59 12.11 3.34 -8.40
CA THR A 59 11.40 4.57 -8.05
C THR A 59 11.86 5.09 -6.69
N ALA A 60 11.72 6.38 -6.44
CA ALA A 60 12.03 6.97 -5.14
C ALA A 60 10.93 6.66 -4.11
N HIS A 61 9.67 6.87 -4.51
CA HIS A 61 8.50 6.72 -3.64
C HIS A 61 7.41 5.88 -4.32
N PRO A 62 6.44 5.35 -3.57
CA PRO A 62 5.17 4.89 -4.13
C PRO A 62 4.48 6.06 -4.85
N ASP A 63 4.03 5.88 -6.08
CA ASP A 63 3.44 6.82 -7.03
C ASP A 63 4.40 7.38 -8.12
N ASP A 64 5.67 7.05 -8.07
CA ASP A 64 6.63 7.43 -9.12
C ASP A 64 6.71 6.39 -10.26
N GLU A 65 6.00 5.27 -10.14
CA GLU A 65 6.06 4.19 -11.12
C GLU A 65 5.30 4.50 -12.41
N ASP A 66 5.84 4.02 -13.54
CA ASP A 66 5.12 3.97 -14.80
C ASP A 66 4.30 2.68 -14.88
N GLY A 67 3.09 2.71 -14.32
CA GLY A 67 2.18 1.56 -14.31
C GLY A 67 1.80 1.06 -15.70
N GLY A 68 1.78 1.94 -16.72
CA GLY A 68 1.54 1.56 -18.11
C GLY A 68 2.66 0.69 -18.66
N MET A 69 3.91 1.11 -18.47
CA MET A 69 5.09 0.35 -18.86
C MET A 69 5.18 -0.97 -18.11
N LEU A 70 5.01 -0.93 -16.78
CA LEU A 70 5.03 -2.13 -15.94
C LEU A 70 4.01 -3.19 -16.41
N THR A 71 2.77 -2.76 -16.69
CA THR A 71 1.71 -3.65 -17.19
C THR A 71 2.01 -4.19 -18.58
N LEU A 72 2.51 -3.34 -19.48
CA LEU A 72 2.86 -3.76 -20.83
C LEU A 72 3.95 -4.84 -20.83
N GLU A 73 5.02 -4.62 -20.07
CA GLU A 73 6.14 -5.55 -20.03
C GLU A 73 5.77 -6.86 -19.32
N SER A 74 5.07 -6.80 -18.18
CA SER A 74 4.70 -7.98 -17.42
C SER A 74 3.58 -8.79 -18.09
N ARG A 75 2.42 -8.15 -18.33
CA ARG A 75 1.21 -8.82 -18.80
C ARG A 75 1.16 -8.90 -20.33
N GLY A 76 1.63 -7.88 -21.02
CA GLY A 76 1.63 -7.83 -22.49
C GLY A 76 2.74 -8.66 -23.10
N HIS A 77 3.97 -8.45 -22.68
CA HIS A 77 5.17 -9.13 -23.24
C HIS A 77 5.59 -10.36 -22.45
N GLY A 78 5.07 -10.57 -21.24
CA GLY A 78 5.36 -11.72 -20.41
C GLY A 78 6.73 -11.68 -19.72
N ALA A 79 7.37 -10.51 -19.67
CA ALA A 79 8.62 -10.33 -18.95
C ALA A 79 8.42 -10.54 -17.43
N GLU A 80 9.47 -11.00 -16.75
CA GLU A 80 9.53 -10.99 -15.29
C GLU A 80 9.90 -9.58 -14.85
N VAL A 81 8.98 -8.90 -14.15
CA VAL A 81 9.13 -7.48 -13.80
C VAL A 81 9.20 -7.30 -12.30
N LEU A 82 10.22 -6.57 -11.85
CA LEU A 82 10.42 -6.13 -10.47
C LEU A 82 10.25 -4.62 -10.39
N LEU A 83 9.38 -4.16 -9.51
CA LEU A 83 9.34 -2.77 -9.06
C LEU A 83 10.12 -2.65 -7.76
N PHE A 84 11.17 -1.82 -7.76
CA PHE A 84 11.99 -1.54 -6.59
C PHE A 84 11.80 -0.10 -6.15
N THR A 85 11.13 0.11 -5.02
CA THR A 85 10.84 1.43 -4.46
C THR A 85 11.77 1.72 -3.29
N VAL A 86 12.51 2.83 -3.36
CA VAL A 86 13.60 3.14 -2.42
C VAL A 86 13.07 3.48 -1.04
N THR A 87 12.01 4.30 -0.94
CA THR A 87 11.37 4.67 0.34
C THR A 87 9.90 4.27 0.33
N ARG A 88 9.22 4.46 1.45
CA ARG A 88 7.77 4.27 1.53
C ARG A 88 6.99 5.57 1.39
N GLY A 89 7.69 6.69 1.14
CA GLY A 89 7.09 8.01 1.01
C GLY A 89 6.56 8.57 2.33
N GLU A 90 7.07 8.10 3.46
CA GLU A 90 6.67 8.50 4.81
C GLU A 90 6.97 9.97 5.11
N GLY A 91 7.96 10.58 4.40
CA GLY A 91 8.28 12.00 4.48
C GLY A 91 7.37 12.90 3.64
N GLY A 92 6.43 12.33 2.91
CA GLY A 92 5.52 13.07 2.04
C GLY A 92 4.38 13.78 2.78
N GLN A 93 3.48 14.39 1.98
CA GLN A 93 2.27 15.04 2.47
C GLN A 93 1.03 14.21 2.09
N ASN A 94 0.13 14.01 3.05
CA ASN A 94 -1.18 13.44 2.78
C ASN A 94 -2.18 14.56 2.45
N LYS A 95 -2.78 14.51 1.26
CA LYS A 95 -3.80 15.49 0.83
C LYS A 95 -5.23 15.04 1.16
N PHE A 96 -5.42 13.76 1.50
CA PHE A 96 -6.73 13.15 1.65
C PHE A 96 -7.05 12.74 3.08
N GLY A 97 -6.05 12.67 3.95
CA GLY A 97 -6.19 12.21 5.34
C GLY A 97 -5.29 12.96 6.31
N THR A 98 -5.27 12.48 7.52
CA THR A 98 -4.47 13.01 8.63
C THR A 98 -3.20 12.21 8.91
N GLU A 99 -3.03 11.09 8.22
CA GLU A 99 -1.90 10.19 8.37
C GLU A 99 -0.60 10.91 7.99
N SER A 100 0.42 10.73 8.79
CA SER A 100 1.74 11.33 8.61
C SER A 100 2.84 10.36 9.02
N SER A 101 4.06 10.59 8.55
CA SER A 101 5.22 9.77 8.89
C SER A 101 4.97 8.26 8.65
N ASP A 102 5.20 7.41 9.63
CA ASP A 102 5.10 5.95 9.50
C ASP A 102 3.70 5.49 9.06
N GLU A 103 2.65 6.13 9.53
CA GLU A 103 1.26 5.81 9.14
C GLU A 103 1.04 6.06 7.65
N LEU A 104 1.57 7.17 7.14
CA LEU A 104 1.53 7.50 5.71
C LEU A 104 2.34 6.48 4.90
N GLY A 105 3.52 6.11 5.38
CA GLY A 105 4.35 5.08 4.74
C GLY A 105 3.66 3.73 4.65
N ILE A 106 2.93 3.33 5.69
CA ILE A 106 2.11 2.10 5.70
C ILE A 106 1.00 2.21 4.66
N LEU A 107 0.24 3.31 4.66
CA LEU A 107 -0.86 3.53 3.73
C LEU A 107 -0.38 3.45 2.27
N ARG A 108 0.64 4.23 1.91
CA ARG A 108 1.20 4.24 0.55
C ARG A 108 1.78 2.90 0.12
N THR A 109 2.39 2.16 1.07
CA THR A 109 2.84 0.79 0.81
C THR A 109 1.67 -0.12 0.43
N LEU A 110 0.57 -0.06 1.18
CA LEU A 110 -0.60 -0.89 0.90
C LEU A 110 -1.27 -0.53 -0.42
N GLU A 111 -1.37 0.76 -0.74
CA GLU A 111 -1.89 1.25 -2.02
C GLU A 111 -1.04 0.75 -3.20
N LEU A 112 0.29 0.86 -3.10
CA LEU A 112 1.19 0.36 -4.14
C LEU A 112 1.08 -1.16 -4.31
N LEU A 113 1.04 -1.93 -3.22
CA LEU A 113 0.87 -3.39 -3.29
C LEU A 113 -0.47 -3.80 -3.93
N GLU A 114 -1.52 -2.99 -3.77
CA GLU A 114 -2.78 -3.23 -4.49
C GLU A 114 -2.63 -2.90 -5.99
N ALA A 115 -1.96 -1.80 -6.35
CA ALA A 115 -1.68 -1.43 -7.74
C ALA A 115 -0.82 -2.48 -8.45
N ASP A 116 0.18 -3.04 -7.78
CA ASP A 116 1.10 -4.06 -8.31
C ASP A 116 0.39 -5.33 -8.76
N LYS A 117 -0.73 -5.69 -8.14
CA LYS A 117 -1.58 -6.79 -8.59
C LYS A 117 -2.07 -6.55 -10.03
N TYR A 118 -2.48 -5.31 -10.32
CA TYR A 118 -2.93 -4.91 -11.67
C TYR A 118 -1.76 -4.83 -12.64
N TYR A 119 -0.63 -4.30 -12.21
CA TYR A 119 0.59 -4.26 -13.03
C TYR A 119 1.14 -5.66 -13.31
N GLY A 120 0.90 -6.63 -12.42
CA GLY A 120 1.41 -7.99 -12.54
C GLY A 120 2.91 -8.10 -12.27
N VAL A 121 3.41 -7.35 -11.31
CA VAL A 121 4.84 -7.22 -10.98
C VAL A 121 5.15 -7.70 -9.57
N GLU A 122 6.42 -7.97 -9.30
CA GLU A 122 6.94 -8.21 -7.96
C GLU A 122 7.39 -6.88 -7.35
N GLN A 123 7.04 -6.62 -6.07
CA GLN A 123 7.44 -5.42 -5.34
C GLN A 123 8.56 -5.72 -4.35
N ARG A 124 9.54 -4.83 -4.30
CA ARG A 124 10.53 -4.76 -3.23
C ARG A 124 10.71 -3.32 -2.75
N PHE A 125 10.91 -3.17 -1.45
CA PHE A 125 11.27 -1.90 -0.82
C PHE A 125 12.67 -1.99 -0.22
N SER A 126 13.38 -0.87 -0.21
CA SER A 126 14.58 -0.75 0.61
C SER A 126 14.23 -0.44 2.07
N HIS A 127 15.25 -0.27 2.90
CA HIS A 127 15.13 0.18 4.29
C HIS A 127 15.48 1.68 4.46
N VAL A 128 15.59 2.41 3.35
CA VAL A 128 15.89 3.84 3.40
C VAL A 128 14.65 4.59 3.84
N THR A 129 14.81 5.44 4.85
CA THR A 129 13.75 6.33 5.33
C THR A 129 13.63 7.53 4.40
N ASP A 130 12.41 7.93 4.08
CA ASP A 130 12.14 9.14 3.33
C ASP A 130 12.34 10.37 4.22
N PHE A 131 13.29 11.22 3.86
CA PHE A 131 13.57 12.46 4.58
C PHE A 131 12.66 13.62 4.19
N GLY A 132 11.72 13.38 3.27
CA GLY A 132 10.77 14.37 2.78
C GLY A 132 11.41 15.44 1.87
N PHE A 133 10.68 16.53 1.68
CA PHE A 133 11.10 17.62 0.81
C PHE A 133 12.24 18.43 1.41
N SER A 134 13.24 18.76 0.59
CA SER A 134 14.36 19.65 0.92
C SER A 134 14.49 20.75 -0.14
N LYS A 135 14.74 21.97 0.31
CA LYS A 135 14.87 23.14 -0.58
C LYS A 135 16.31 23.35 -1.05
N THR A 136 17.27 22.82 -0.32
CA THR A 136 18.71 23.02 -0.61
C THR A 136 19.47 21.70 -0.43
N VAL A 137 20.66 21.64 -1.05
CA VAL A 137 21.58 20.48 -0.89
C VAL A 137 22.02 20.32 0.57
N ASP A 138 22.30 21.43 1.24
CA ASP A 138 22.75 21.42 2.64
C ASP A 138 21.65 20.85 3.57
N GLU A 139 20.40 21.22 3.32
CA GLU A 139 19.25 20.64 4.05
C GLU A 139 19.13 19.14 3.81
N THR A 140 19.34 18.69 2.56
CA THR A 140 19.29 17.25 2.22
C THR A 140 20.39 16.45 2.92
N LEU A 141 21.60 17.01 3.01
CA LEU A 141 22.76 16.30 3.59
C LEU A 141 22.75 16.26 5.12
N ASN A 142 21.94 17.08 5.78
CA ASN A 142 21.90 17.24 7.24
C ASN A 142 20.59 16.74 7.89
N LYS A 143 19.72 16.07 7.15
CA LYS A 143 18.50 15.43 7.64
C LYS A 143 18.69 14.02 8.15
#